data_8731662be50e05742e483c1879535c76
#
_entry.id   8731662be50e05742e483c1879535c76
#
_cell.length_a   1.000
_cell.length_b   1.000
_cell.length_c   1.000
_cell.angle_alpha   90.00
_cell.angle_beta   90.00
_cell.angle_gamma   90.00
#
_symmetry.space_group_name_H-M   'P 1'
#
loop_
_entity.id
_entity.type
_entity.pdbx_description
1 polymer ?
#
loop_
_entity_poly.entity_id
_entity_poly.type
_entity_poly.pdbx_seq_one_letter_code
_entity_poly.pdbx_strand_id
1 'polypeptide(L)'
;MSSSAGVEFSRAMNQTLLEYFRCPDRYVRLAAKEGLSERCGFFSFGKGVVGYGKYAGHPPSDSPKGALRDAWQDADCASGSVCLPFDLEEVVENLRMERYAGDRQYGSSEDGLIARMYYAVRPLLPVAVRRHLQRLYLSDWNKIAFPNWPVDHTVDSLVRGSMQLLLRTQRLQQMPFIWFWPEGAASAVCMTHDVETAAGRDYCDAVMDLNQRFGMAASFQVVPEDRYEVSDKYLDSIRQRGFEVNVQDLNHDGRLYNHRDEFARRAVKINEYGRRWGASGFRSAILYHRQEWYSDLDFSYDMSVPTSAHLEPQRGGCCTVMPYFVGKMLELPVTTTQDYSLFNYLRSFSLDLWNREIDLILQQNGLMSFIVHPDYIKKERENRLYQQLLARLVQLREEKNLWLATPGQIDRWWRQRSKMTLVKDGDDWRIEGEGSERARIAYAAEKNGSLIFTAQSAAAADVPHEFHPS
;
A
#
# COMPACT_ATOMS: atom_id res chain seq x y z
N MET A 1 -4.66 -28.34 -43.16
CA MET A 1 -4.47 -28.78 -41.76
C MET A 1 -3.72 -27.67 -41.06
N SER A 2 -4.43 -26.73 -40.44
CA SER A 2 -3.82 -25.62 -39.69
C SER A 2 -3.88 -26.01 -38.21
N SER A 3 -2.71 -26.29 -37.63
CA SER A 3 -2.59 -26.54 -36.21
C SER A 3 -2.82 -25.24 -35.47
N SER A 4 -3.96 -25.10 -34.82
CA SER A 4 -4.17 -24.12 -33.79
C SER A 4 -3.32 -24.51 -32.59
N ALA A 5 -2.11 -23.93 -32.48
CA ALA A 5 -1.34 -23.98 -31.24
C ALA A 5 -2.17 -23.26 -30.17
N GLY A 6 -2.80 -24.02 -29.29
CA GLY A 6 -3.47 -23.49 -28.12
C GLY A 6 -2.40 -22.86 -27.24
N VAL A 7 -2.50 -21.55 -27.04
CA VAL A 7 -1.68 -20.86 -26.03
C VAL A 7 -2.08 -21.44 -24.68
N GLU A 8 -1.19 -22.22 -24.06
CA GLU A 8 -1.37 -22.69 -22.69
C GLU A 8 -1.24 -21.48 -21.76
N PHE A 9 -2.38 -20.99 -21.26
CA PHE A 9 -2.42 -19.93 -20.25
C PHE A 9 -1.91 -20.51 -18.92
N SER A 10 -0.65 -20.28 -18.63
CA SER A 10 -0.06 -20.69 -17.35
C SER A 10 -0.78 -19.96 -16.20
N ARG A 11 -1.19 -20.73 -15.17
CA ARG A 11 -1.80 -20.17 -13.94
C ARG A 11 -0.86 -19.16 -13.27
N ALA A 12 0.43 -19.29 -13.43
CA ALA A 12 1.44 -18.35 -12.93
C ALA A 12 1.30 -16.94 -13.53
N MET A 13 0.98 -16.83 -14.83
CA MET A 13 0.87 -15.54 -15.53
C MET A 13 -0.39 -14.72 -15.20
N ASN A 14 -1.31 -15.28 -14.42
CA ASN A 14 -2.56 -14.62 -14.03
C ASN A 14 -2.67 -14.38 -12.53
N GLN A 15 -1.58 -14.61 -11.79
CA GLN A 15 -1.56 -14.58 -10.32
C GLN A 15 -1.93 -13.20 -9.78
N THR A 16 -1.36 -12.12 -10.33
CA THR A 16 -1.64 -10.75 -9.91
C THR A 16 -3.13 -10.40 -9.99
N LEU A 17 -3.78 -10.71 -11.12
CA LEU A 17 -5.22 -10.45 -11.28
C LEU A 17 -6.06 -11.30 -10.31
N LEU A 18 -5.73 -12.59 -10.17
CA LEU A 18 -6.43 -13.50 -9.28
C LEU A 18 -6.25 -13.11 -7.80
N GLU A 19 -5.08 -12.67 -7.39
CA GLU A 19 -4.82 -12.16 -6.04
C GLU A 19 -5.56 -10.85 -5.77
N TYR A 20 -5.52 -9.93 -6.72
CA TYR A 20 -6.14 -8.61 -6.58
C TYR A 20 -7.67 -8.72 -6.48
N PHE A 21 -8.31 -9.43 -7.40
CA PHE A 21 -9.77 -9.50 -7.48
C PHE A 21 -10.38 -10.69 -6.75
N ARG A 22 -9.65 -11.82 -6.61
CA ARG A 22 -10.24 -13.09 -6.12
C ARG A 22 -11.44 -13.50 -6.97
N CYS A 23 -11.31 -13.37 -8.29
CA CYS A 23 -12.30 -13.76 -9.28
C CYS A 23 -12.07 -15.21 -9.74
N PRO A 24 -13.06 -15.86 -10.40
CA PRO A 24 -12.86 -17.19 -10.94
C PRO A 24 -11.84 -17.21 -12.09
N ASP A 25 -10.90 -18.17 -12.05
CA ASP A 25 -9.77 -18.33 -12.99
C ASP A 25 -10.22 -18.34 -14.46
N ARG A 26 -11.39 -18.91 -14.76
CA ARG A 26 -11.92 -19.04 -16.14
C ARG A 26 -12.10 -17.71 -16.88
N TYR A 27 -12.20 -16.60 -16.15
CA TYR A 27 -12.34 -15.26 -16.74
C TYR A 27 -10.99 -14.60 -17.02
N VAL A 28 -9.90 -15.12 -16.45
CA VAL A 28 -8.57 -14.50 -16.57
C VAL A 28 -7.78 -15.22 -17.64
N ARG A 29 -7.91 -14.75 -18.89
CA ARG A 29 -7.20 -15.26 -20.07
C ARG A 29 -6.21 -14.19 -20.56
N LEU A 30 -5.15 -13.98 -19.77
CA LEU A 30 -4.11 -13.00 -20.04
C LEU A 30 -2.80 -13.72 -20.35
N ALA A 31 -2.05 -13.21 -21.31
CA ALA A 31 -0.72 -13.67 -21.68
C ALA A 31 0.20 -12.49 -22.02
N ALA A 32 1.51 -12.69 -21.96
CA ALA A 32 2.48 -11.77 -22.54
C ALA A 32 2.81 -12.16 -23.97
N LYS A 33 3.11 -11.17 -24.82
CA LYS A 33 3.66 -11.40 -26.16
C LYS A 33 5.05 -12.03 -26.09
N GLU A 34 5.38 -12.85 -27.06
CA GLU A 34 6.74 -13.35 -27.24
C GLU A 34 7.70 -12.23 -27.66
N GLY A 35 9.00 -12.45 -27.51
CA GLY A 35 10.05 -11.49 -27.90
C GLY A 35 10.11 -10.25 -27.02
N LEU A 36 9.93 -10.41 -25.70
CA LEU A 36 10.19 -9.36 -24.73
C LEU A 36 11.64 -8.91 -24.80
N SER A 37 11.89 -7.60 -24.59
CA SER A 37 13.23 -7.01 -24.55
C SER A 37 14.10 -7.63 -23.46
N GLU A 38 15.42 -7.59 -23.61
CA GLU A 38 16.35 -8.07 -22.57
C GLU A 38 16.34 -7.17 -21.32
N ARG A 39 16.19 -5.84 -21.55
CA ARG A 39 16.23 -4.82 -20.50
C ARG A 39 14.84 -4.33 -20.15
N CYS A 40 14.62 -4.02 -18.88
CA CYS A 40 13.46 -3.29 -18.40
C CYS A 40 13.59 -1.80 -18.72
N GLY A 41 12.45 -1.13 -18.85
CA GLY A 41 12.33 0.32 -19.00
C GLY A 41 10.89 0.77 -18.92
N PHE A 42 10.65 2.04 -19.18
CA PHE A 42 9.35 2.69 -19.03
C PHE A 42 8.52 2.62 -20.31
N PHE A 43 7.23 2.40 -20.14
CA PHE A 43 6.20 2.47 -21.16
C PHE A 43 4.90 3.02 -20.57
N SER A 44 3.93 3.41 -21.39
CA SER A 44 2.60 3.79 -20.90
C SER A 44 1.60 2.65 -21.08
N PHE A 45 0.54 2.64 -20.26
CA PHE A 45 -0.60 1.73 -20.38
C PHE A 45 -1.89 2.56 -20.36
N GLY A 46 -2.26 3.09 -21.52
CA GLY A 46 -3.28 4.10 -21.63
C GLY A 46 -2.86 5.45 -21.04
N LYS A 47 -3.85 6.30 -20.76
CA LYS A 47 -3.58 7.67 -20.32
C LYS A 47 -3.12 7.76 -18.86
N GLY A 48 -1.88 8.21 -18.67
CA GLY A 48 -1.35 8.58 -17.33
C GLY A 48 -0.86 7.42 -16.48
N VAL A 49 -0.85 6.19 -17.01
CA VAL A 49 -0.31 5.01 -16.32
C VAL A 49 1.07 4.68 -16.89
N VAL A 50 2.09 4.62 -16.04
CA VAL A 50 3.49 4.39 -16.44
C VAL A 50 3.96 3.05 -15.91
N GLY A 51 4.11 2.03 -16.75
CA GLY A 51 4.68 0.74 -16.41
C GLY A 51 6.21 0.75 -16.49
N TYR A 52 6.85 -0.20 -15.77
CA TYR A 52 8.29 -0.46 -15.84
C TYR A 52 8.57 -1.96 -15.91
N GLY A 53 9.12 -2.40 -17.02
CA GLY A 53 9.43 -3.82 -17.27
C GLY A 53 9.94 -4.05 -18.67
N LYS A 54 10.00 -5.30 -19.09
CA LYS A 54 10.34 -5.72 -20.44
C LYS A 54 9.15 -5.49 -21.38
N TYR A 55 9.44 -5.20 -22.66
CA TYR A 55 8.44 -4.86 -23.66
C TYR A 55 8.68 -5.59 -24.98
N ALA A 56 7.62 -6.08 -25.61
CA ALA A 56 7.71 -6.83 -26.86
C ALA A 56 7.80 -5.90 -28.09
N GLY A 57 8.63 -6.27 -29.06
CA GLY A 57 8.73 -5.62 -30.36
C GLY A 57 9.53 -4.33 -30.40
N HIS A 58 9.71 -3.63 -29.31
CA HIS A 58 10.50 -2.40 -29.21
C HIS A 58 11.19 -2.30 -27.85
N PRO A 59 12.40 -1.69 -27.77
CA PRO A 59 13.00 -1.42 -26.46
C PRO A 59 12.17 -0.37 -25.71
N PRO A 60 11.91 -0.59 -24.41
CA PRO A 60 11.23 0.40 -23.57
C PRO A 60 12.15 1.61 -23.30
N SER A 61 11.56 2.73 -22.85
CA SER A 61 12.31 3.96 -22.58
C SER A 61 13.14 3.87 -21.29
N ASP A 62 14.36 4.42 -21.29
CA ASP A 62 15.19 4.54 -20.08
C ASP A 62 14.67 5.65 -19.11
N SER A 63 13.70 6.46 -19.54
CA SER A 63 13.16 7.58 -18.76
C SER A 63 11.63 7.55 -18.71
N PRO A 64 11.00 7.86 -17.57
CA PRO A 64 9.55 8.04 -17.49
C PRO A 64 9.06 9.33 -18.17
N LYS A 65 9.98 10.19 -18.62
CA LYS A 65 9.67 11.47 -19.27
C LYS A 65 9.65 11.33 -20.79
N GLY A 66 8.76 12.10 -21.43
CA GLY A 66 8.65 12.13 -22.88
C GLY A 66 7.55 11.23 -23.44
N ALA A 67 7.60 10.94 -24.73
CA ALA A 67 6.64 10.07 -25.37
C ALA A 67 6.96 8.60 -25.09
N LEU A 68 6.10 7.96 -24.31
CA LEU A 68 6.19 6.54 -24.01
C LEU A 68 5.34 5.72 -25.00
N ARG A 69 5.81 4.52 -25.32
CA ARG A 69 5.03 3.56 -26.10
C ARG A 69 3.78 3.13 -25.32
N ASP A 70 2.62 3.14 -25.98
CA ASP A 70 1.34 2.82 -25.31
C ASP A 70 0.98 1.35 -25.45
N ALA A 71 1.22 0.60 -24.37
CA ALA A 71 0.95 -0.82 -24.28
C ALA A 71 -0.56 -1.19 -24.35
N TRP A 72 -1.44 -0.22 -24.07
CA TRP A 72 -2.88 -0.43 -24.25
C TRP A 72 -3.25 -0.59 -25.72
N GLN A 73 -2.64 0.23 -26.59
CA GLN A 73 -2.86 0.16 -28.04
C GLN A 73 -2.16 -1.05 -28.66
N ASP A 74 -1.02 -1.45 -28.10
CA ASP A 74 -0.24 -2.60 -28.58
C ASP A 74 -0.77 -3.93 -28.05
N ALA A 75 -1.77 -3.95 -27.17
CA ALA A 75 -2.40 -5.18 -26.70
C ALA A 75 -3.17 -5.89 -27.84
N ASP A 76 -2.97 -7.19 -27.95
CA ASP A 76 -3.75 -8.03 -28.87
C ASP A 76 -4.93 -8.66 -28.15
N CYS A 77 -6.13 -8.38 -28.66
CA CYS A 77 -7.40 -8.77 -28.08
C CYS A 77 -8.15 -9.68 -29.06
N ALA A 78 -7.80 -10.95 -29.11
CA ALA A 78 -8.36 -11.90 -30.03
C ALA A 78 -8.90 -13.17 -29.32
N SER A 79 -9.93 -13.79 -29.88
CA SER A 79 -10.43 -15.11 -29.46
C SER A 79 -10.79 -15.23 -27.98
N GLY A 80 -11.22 -14.12 -27.35
CA GLY A 80 -11.58 -14.10 -25.92
C GLY A 80 -10.39 -14.07 -24.98
N SER A 81 -9.18 -13.81 -25.48
CA SER A 81 -7.93 -13.71 -24.72
C SER A 81 -7.26 -12.36 -24.97
N VAL A 82 -6.53 -11.87 -23.98
CA VAL A 82 -5.73 -10.65 -24.07
C VAL A 82 -4.26 -11.01 -24.02
N CYS A 83 -3.49 -10.53 -25.01
CA CYS A 83 -2.06 -10.70 -25.07
C CYS A 83 -1.39 -9.32 -24.94
N LEU A 84 -0.79 -9.03 -23.78
CA LEU A 84 -0.13 -7.75 -23.50
C LEU A 84 1.29 -7.72 -24.08
N PRO A 85 1.81 -6.55 -24.50
CA PRO A 85 3.21 -6.42 -24.95
C PRO A 85 4.22 -6.47 -23.79
N PHE A 86 3.81 -6.79 -22.58
CA PHE A 86 4.63 -6.95 -21.38
C PHE A 86 4.08 -8.05 -20.49
N ASP A 87 4.90 -8.54 -19.57
CA ASP A 87 4.45 -9.48 -18.54
C ASP A 87 3.91 -8.69 -17.34
N LEU A 88 2.61 -8.84 -17.02
CA LEU A 88 1.93 -8.11 -15.94
C LEU A 88 2.53 -8.45 -14.58
N GLU A 89 2.89 -9.72 -14.34
CA GLU A 89 3.50 -10.16 -13.07
C GLU A 89 4.85 -9.47 -12.86
N GLU A 90 5.73 -9.51 -13.89
CA GLU A 90 7.04 -8.85 -13.85
C GLU A 90 6.90 -7.34 -13.59
N VAL A 91 5.99 -6.67 -14.31
CA VAL A 91 5.80 -5.21 -14.18
C VAL A 91 5.28 -4.83 -12.81
N VAL A 92 4.29 -5.55 -12.28
CA VAL A 92 3.75 -5.30 -10.94
C VAL A 92 4.80 -5.56 -9.88
N GLU A 93 5.56 -6.65 -9.98
CA GLU A 93 6.66 -6.92 -9.06
C GLU A 93 7.75 -5.85 -9.13
N ASN A 94 8.15 -5.42 -10.35
CA ASN A 94 9.16 -4.37 -10.53
C ASN A 94 8.73 -3.04 -9.89
N LEU A 95 7.44 -2.69 -9.97
CA LEU A 95 6.89 -1.48 -9.37
C LEU A 95 6.84 -1.59 -7.84
N ARG A 96 6.27 -2.68 -7.30
CA ARG A 96 6.17 -2.92 -5.84
C ARG A 96 7.53 -3.00 -5.16
N MET A 97 8.50 -3.63 -5.83
CA MET A 97 9.88 -3.75 -5.36
C MET A 97 10.76 -2.56 -5.75
N GLU A 98 10.17 -1.51 -6.31
CA GLU A 98 10.83 -0.24 -6.67
C GLU A 98 12.05 -0.39 -7.61
N ARG A 99 12.11 -1.45 -8.43
CA ARG A 99 13.24 -1.73 -9.34
C ARG A 99 13.46 -0.63 -10.39
N TYR A 100 12.44 0.18 -10.65
CA TYR A 100 12.51 1.35 -11.55
C TYR A 100 13.33 2.50 -10.97
N ALA A 101 13.53 2.55 -9.65
CA ALA A 101 14.31 3.60 -8.99
C ALA A 101 15.83 3.36 -9.11
N GLY A 102 16.25 2.11 -9.35
CA GLY A 102 17.63 1.71 -9.51
C GLY A 102 18.51 2.16 -8.34
N ASP A 103 19.77 2.51 -8.61
CA ASP A 103 20.72 3.00 -7.60
C ASP A 103 20.30 4.30 -6.91
N ARG A 104 19.34 5.04 -7.48
CA ARG A 104 18.78 6.26 -6.86
C ARG A 104 17.97 5.95 -5.61
N GLN A 105 17.50 4.73 -5.43
CA GLN A 105 16.78 4.30 -4.24
C GLN A 105 17.62 4.45 -2.98
N TYR A 106 18.95 4.18 -3.09
CA TYR A 106 19.89 4.23 -1.95
C TYR A 106 20.88 5.41 -2.01
N GLY A 107 20.61 6.39 -2.87
CA GLY A 107 21.52 7.46 -3.23
C GLY A 107 22.56 7.01 -4.26
N SER A 108 22.83 7.84 -5.27
CA SER A 108 23.98 7.65 -6.16
C SER A 108 25.27 7.61 -5.31
N SER A 109 26.37 7.12 -5.85
CA SER A 109 27.65 7.05 -5.11
C SER A 109 28.07 8.40 -4.51
N GLU A 110 27.70 9.52 -5.14
CA GLU A 110 27.92 10.87 -4.64
C GLU A 110 26.92 11.28 -3.55
N ASP A 111 25.62 10.99 -3.74
CA ASP A 111 24.58 11.24 -2.73
C ASP A 111 24.77 10.33 -1.50
N GLY A 112 25.24 9.10 -1.68
CA GLY A 112 25.57 8.17 -0.61
C GLY A 112 26.71 8.69 0.29
N LEU A 113 27.72 9.37 -0.30
CA LEU A 113 28.81 9.99 0.48
C LEU A 113 28.31 11.20 1.28
N ILE A 114 27.51 12.06 0.65
CA ILE A 114 26.89 13.23 1.31
C ILE A 114 25.96 12.78 2.43
N ALA A 115 25.13 11.78 2.20
CA ALA A 115 24.26 11.20 3.22
C ALA A 115 25.08 10.61 4.39
N ARG A 116 26.14 9.84 4.11
CA ARG A 116 27.05 9.31 5.15
C ARG A 116 27.72 10.41 5.95
N MET A 117 28.23 11.46 5.31
CA MET A 117 28.80 12.64 6.01
C MET A 117 27.74 13.34 6.84
N TYR A 118 26.54 13.53 6.31
CA TYR A 118 25.43 14.12 7.07
C TYR A 118 25.09 13.29 8.31
N TYR A 119 24.94 11.98 8.19
CA TYR A 119 24.63 11.11 9.34
C TYR A 119 25.78 11.03 10.35
N ALA A 120 27.04 11.15 9.92
CA ALA A 120 28.20 11.21 10.83
C ALA A 120 28.21 12.49 11.68
N VAL A 121 27.88 13.65 11.08
CA VAL A 121 27.88 14.95 11.79
C VAL A 121 26.50 15.31 12.37
N ARG A 122 25.43 14.60 12.01
CA ARG A 122 24.05 14.85 12.44
C ARG A 122 23.88 15.01 13.97
N PRO A 123 24.53 14.19 14.83
CA PRO A 123 24.41 14.36 16.28
C PRO A 123 24.94 15.69 16.79
N LEU A 124 25.90 16.30 16.08
CA LEU A 124 26.54 17.57 16.43
C LEU A 124 25.80 18.80 15.88
N LEU A 125 24.87 18.59 14.95
CA LEU A 125 24.14 19.66 14.28
C LEU A 125 22.90 20.10 15.07
N PRO A 126 22.68 21.41 15.30
CA PRO A 126 21.42 21.92 15.84
C PRO A 126 20.22 21.49 14.99
N VAL A 127 19.06 21.27 15.62
CA VAL A 127 17.82 20.82 14.96
C VAL A 127 17.43 21.70 13.76
N ALA A 128 17.61 23.03 13.90
CA ALA A 128 17.30 23.99 12.84
C ALA A 128 18.18 23.77 11.58
N VAL A 129 19.48 23.49 11.79
CA VAL A 129 20.44 23.22 10.70
C VAL A 129 20.09 21.89 10.02
N ARG A 130 19.78 20.84 10.80
CA ARG A 130 19.36 19.54 10.25
C ARG A 130 18.13 19.68 9.37
N ARG A 131 17.11 20.39 9.83
CA ARG A 131 15.86 20.65 9.05
C ARG A 131 16.13 21.48 7.79
N HIS A 132 17.10 22.41 7.84
CA HIS A 132 17.48 23.19 6.66
C HIS A 132 18.16 22.31 5.61
N LEU A 133 19.12 21.49 6.00
CA LEU A 133 19.82 20.56 5.10
C LEU A 133 18.87 19.52 4.48
N GLN A 134 17.96 18.97 5.26
CA GLN A 134 16.94 18.06 4.75
C GLN A 134 16.03 18.72 3.71
N ARG A 135 15.63 19.99 3.93
CA ARG A 135 14.83 20.73 2.93
C ARG A 135 15.61 20.99 1.64
N LEU A 136 16.91 21.28 1.74
CA LEU A 136 17.75 21.42 0.55
C LEU A 136 17.87 20.11 -0.23
N TYR A 137 18.08 18.99 0.49
CA TYR A 137 18.14 17.65 -0.13
C TYR A 137 16.83 17.28 -0.85
N LEU A 138 15.68 17.64 -0.28
CA LEU A 138 14.37 17.36 -0.85
C LEU A 138 13.84 18.47 -1.77
N SER A 139 14.64 19.51 -2.10
CA SER A 139 14.16 20.70 -2.84
C SER A 139 13.62 20.41 -4.25
N ASP A 140 14.01 19.29 -4.85
CA ASP A 140 13.61 18.87 -6.19
C ASP A 140 12.42 17.89 -6.21
N TRP A 141 11.78 17.64 -5.05
CA TRP A 141 10.70 16.67 -4.91
C TRP A 141 9.57 16.81 -5.96
N ASN A 142 9.25 18.04 -6.34
CA ASN A 142 8.21 18.36 -7.31
C ASN A 142 8.65 18.20 -8.78
N LYS A 143 9.92 17.84 -9.04
CA LYS A 143 10.46 17.56 -10.38
C LYS A 143 10.51 16.07 -10.69
N ILE A 144 10.23 15.22 -9.71
CA ILE A 144 10.19 13.77 -9.88
C ILE A 144 9.00 13.45 -10.78
N ALA A 145 9.28 12.79 -11.92
CA ALA A 145 8.24 12.51 -12.90
C ALA A 145 7.46 11.23 -12.61
N PHE A 146 8.09 10.29 -11.90
CA PHE A 146 7.51 9.00 -11.52
C PHE A 146 8.20 8.49 -10.24
N PRO A 147 7.43 7.93 -9.30
CA PRO A 147 5.97 7.73 -9.28
C PRO A 147 5.16 9.05 -9.23
N ASN A 148 3.83 8.98 -9.35
CA ASN A 148 2.95 10.16 -9.23
C ASN A 148 2.87 10.64 -7.79
N TRP A 149 2.73 11.95 -7.61
CA TRP A 149 2.53 12.56 -6.30
C TRP A 149 1.17 13.28 -6.21
N PRO A 150 0.46 13.26 -5.10
CA PRO A 150 0.85 12.75 -3.77
C PRO A 150 0.64 11.25 -3.56
N VAL A 151 -0.17 10.59 -4.38
CA VAL A 151 -0.48 9.15 -4.30
C VAL A 151 -0.22 8.52 -5.65
N ASP A 152 0.59 7.47 -5.69
CA ASP A 152 0.73 6.64 -6.87
C ASP A 152 -0.12 5.36 -6.73
N HIS A 153 -0.86 5.03 -7.78
CA HIS A 153 -1.70 3.85 -7.88
C HIS A 153 -1.52 3.15 -9.24
N THR A 154 -0.32 3.24 -9.78
CA THR A 154 0.02 2.69 -11.10
C THR A 154 -0.24 1.20 -11.18
N VAL A 155 0.15 0.43 -10.14
CA VAL A 155 -0.12 -1.02 -10.07
C VAL A 155 -1.63 -1.28 -10.11
N ASP A 156 -2.40 -0.55 -9.32
CA ASP A 156 -3.86 -0.70 -9.30
C ASP A 156 -4.48 -0.39 -10.66
N SER A 157 -3.96 0.62 -11.35
CA SER A 157 -4.42 1.03 -12.68
C SER A 157 -4.06 0.00 -13.76
N LEU A 158 -2.86 -0.60 -13.70
CA LEU A 158 -2.44 -1.69 -14.60
C LEU A 158 -3.35 -2.91 -14.46
N VAL A 159 -3.60 -3.33 -13.23
CA VAL A 159 -4.43 -4.49 -12.92
C VAL A 159 -5.88 -4.26 -13.35
N ARG A 160 -6.44 -3.09 -13.04
CA ARG A 160 -7.80 -2.70 -13.44
C ARG A 160 -7.95 -2.54 -14.95
N GLY A 161 -6.97 -1.94 -15.60
CA GLY A 161 -6.96 -1.82 -17.06
C GLY A 161 -6.87 -3.17 -17.76
N SER A 162 -6.05 -4.10 -17.25
CA SER A 162 -5.99 -5.48 -17.75
C SER A 162 -7.33 -6.21 -17.61
N MET A 163 -8.03 -6.01 -16.48
CA MET A 163 -9.38 -6.52 -16.25
C MET A 163 -10.39 -5.92 -17.25
N GLN A 164 -10.28 -4.62 -17.52
CA GLN A 164 -11.14 -3.95 -18.49
C GLN A 164 -10.95 -4.52 -19.91
N LEU A 165 -9.71 -4.79 -20.33
CA LEU A 165 -9.42 -5.45 -21.62
C LEU A 165 -10.03 -6.85 -21.67
N LEU A 166 -9.97 -7.63 -20.58
CA LEU A 166 -10.57 -8.95 -20.50
C LEU A 166 -12.10 -8.91 -20.64
N LEU A 167 -12.77 -7.98 -19.96
CA LEU A 167 -14.23 -7.79 -20.07
C LEU A 167 -14.64 -7.48 -21.51
N ARG A 168 -13.94 -6.57 -22.18
CA ARG A 168 -14.19 -6.19 -23.58
C ARG A 168 -13.98 -7.36 -24.55
N THR A 169 -12.82 -8.02 -24.43
CA THR A 169 -12.42 -9.09 -25.35
C THR A 169 -13.33 -10.30 -25.24
N GLN A 170 -13.78 -10.61 -24.04
CA GLN A 170 -14.71 -11.71 -23.78
C GLN A 170 -16.18 -11.30 -23.92
N ARG A 171 -16.47 -10.03 -24.18
CA ARG A 171 -17.84 -9.46 -24.26
C ARG A 171 -18.67 -9.74 -23.01
N LEU A 172 -18.03 -9.72 -21.85
CA LEU A 172 -18.69 -9.94 -20.57
C LEU A 172 -19.40 -8.67 -20.12
N GLN A 173 -20.66 -8.77 -19.76
CA GLN A 173 -21.41 -7.66 -19.18
C GLN A 173 -20.87 -7.31 -17.79
N GLN A 174 -20.52 -8.34 -17.00
CA GLN A 174 -19.95 -8.20 -15.68
C GLN A 174 -19.17 -9.46 -15.28
N MET A 175 -18.24 -9.30 -14.35
CA MET A 175 -17.46 -10.39 -13.77
C MET A 175 -17.52 -10.33 -12.25
N PRO A 176 -17.87 -11.44 -11.57
CA PRO A 176 -17.91 -11.51 -10.12
C PRO A 176 -16.50 -11.57 -9.53
N PHE A 177 -16.32 -10.93 -8.38
CA PHE A 177 -15.09 -11.00 -7.60
C PHE A 177 -15.40 -10.79 -6.11
N ILE A 178 -14.43 -11.12 -5.21
CA ILE A 178 -14.57 -10.86 -3.79
C ILE A 178 -14.14 -9.42 -3.51
N TRP A 179 -15.04 -8.61 -2.93
CA TRP A 179 -14.77 -7.21 -2.61
C TRP A 179 -13.52 -7.05 -1.72
N PHE A 180 -12.88 -5.91 -1.80
CA PHE A 180 -11.59 -5.67 -1.14
C PHE A 180 -11.68 -5.67 0.39
N TRP A 181 -12.71 -5.04 0.95
CA TRP A 181 -12.83 -4.78 2.38
C TRP A 181 -14.06 -5.47 2.98
N PRO A 182 -14.03 -5.77 4.30
CA PRO A 182 -15.14 -6.44 4.95
C PRO A 182 -16.41 -5.58 4.92
N GLU A 183 -17.57 -6.21 5.03
CA GLU A 183 -18.89 -5.60 5.06
C GLU A 183 -19.19 -4.69 3.84
N GLY A 184 -18.43 -4.82 2.75
CA GLY A 184 -18.56 -3.96 1.58
C GLY A 184 -18.04 -2.54 1.80
N ALA A 185 -17.15 -2.32 2.75
CA ALA A 185 -16.56 -1.00 3.00
C ALA A 185 -15.87 -0.45 1.75
N ALA A 186 -16.02 0.84 1.48
CA ALA A 186 -15.47 1.48 0.28
C ALA A 186 -13.94 1.53 0.29
N SER A 187 -13.34 1.70 1.48
CA SER A 187 -11.90 1.76 1.72
C SER A 187 -11.63 1.41 3.19
N ALA A 188 -10.40 1.02 3.50
CA ALA A 188 -9.93 0.88 4.88
C ALA A 188 -9.11 2.08 5.33
N VAL A 189 -9.15 2.38 6.62
CA VAL A 189 -8.36 3.44 7.25
C VAL A 189 -7.52 2.84 8.37
N CYS A 190 -6.23 3.12 8.36
CA CYS A 190 -5.25 2.70 9.33
C CYS A 190 -4.56 3.92 9.92
N MET A 191 -4.72 4.18 11.23
CA MET A 191 -4.02 5.23 11.95
C MET A 191 -2.84 4.63 12.71
N THR A 192 -1.63 5.19 12.49
CA THR A 192 -0.42 4.73 13.17
C THR A 192 0.31 5.89 13.84
N HIS A 193 0.88 5.62 15.02
CA HIS A 193 1.60 6.60 15.83
C HIS A 193 3.03 6.14 16.03
N ASP A 194 3.99 6.83 15.40
CA ASP A 194 5.40 6.54 15.54
C ASP A 194 5.95 7.25 16.79
N VAL A 195 6.33 6.45 17.80
CA VAL A 195 6.80 6.95 19.09
C VAL A 195 8.32 6.94 19.10
N GLU A 196 8.92 8.05 18.71
CA GLU A 196 10.36 8.14 18.46
C GLU A 196 11.16 8.84 19.58
N THR A 197 10.47 9.50 20.51
CA THR A 197 11.09 10.29 21.58
C THR A 197 10.42 10.08 22.93
N ALA A 198 11.13 10.38 24.03
CA ALA A 198 10.54 10.40 25.36
C ALA A 198 9.34 11.36 25.45
N ALA A 199 9.42 12.50 24.77
CA ALA A 199 8.33 13.48 24.72
C ALA A 199 7.09 12.95 23.98
N GLY A 200 7.28 12.11 22.95
CA GLY A 200 6.21 11.39 22.25
C GLY A 200 5.58 10.32 23.14
N ARG A 201 6.41 9.48 23.77
CA ARG A 201 5.96 8.47 24.75
C ARG A 201 5.09 9.10 25.85
N ASP A 202 5.54 10.19 26.45
CA ASP A 202 4.82 10.88 27.54
C ASP A 202 3.51 11.54 27.08
N TYR A 203 3.31 11.69 25.76
CA TYR A 203 2.10 12.27 25.18
C TYR A 203 1.13 11.21 24.62
N CYS A 204 1.50 9.94 24.65
CA CYS A 204 0.66 8.85 24.12
C CYS A 204 -0.73 8.78 24.77
N ASP A 205 -0.83 9.02 26.09
CA ASP A 205 -2.12 9.02 26.79
C ASP A 205 -3.09 10.04 26.18
N ALA A 206 -2.62 11.27 25.92
CA ALA A 206 -3.44 12.31 25.31
C ALA A 206 -3.84 11.95 23.86
N VAL A 207 -2.95 11.29 23.11
CA VAL A 207 -3.27 10.81 21.75
C VAL A 207 -4.30 9.69 21.79
N MET A 208 -4.18 8.75 22.73
CA MET A 208 -5.15 7.69 22.95
C MET A 208 -6.53 8.26 23.35
N ASP A 209 -6.58 9.30 24.20
CA ASP A 209 -7.82 10.00 24.55
C ASP A 209 -8.50 10.60 23.32
N LEU A 210 -7.73 11.24 22.43
CA LEU A 210 -8.25 11.79 21.17
C LEU A 210 -8.80 10.66 20.29
N ASN A 211 -8.02 9.60 20.04
CA ASN A 211 -8.45 8.50 19.20
C ASN A 211 -9.73 7.84 19.75
N GLN A 212 -9.81 7.58 21.04
CA GLN A 212 -11.01 7.00 21.66
C GLN A 212 -12.25 7.92 21.53
N ARG A 213 -12.07 9.24 21.70
CA ARG A 213 -13.16 10.22 21.53
C ARG A 213 -13.78 10.16 20.13
N PHE A 214 -12.97 9.92 19.11
CA PHE A 214 -13.41 9.80 17.72
C PHE A 214 -13.68 8.35 17.28
N GLY A 215 -13.54 7.36 18.16
CA GLY A 215 -13.70 5.93 17.82
C GLY A 215 -12.70 5.47 16.76
N MET A 216 -11.49 6.05 16.76
CA MET A 216 -10.42 5.72 15.83
C MET A 216 -9.61 4.54 16.34
N ALA A 217 -9.60 3.45 15.58
CA ALA A 217 -8.66 2.34 15.79
C ALA A 217 -7.23 2.79 15.39
N ALA A 218 -6.24 2.47 16.21
CA ALA A 218 -4.86 2.88 15.95
C ALA A 218 -3.82 1.87 16.48
N SER A 219 -2.59 2.01 16.03
CA SER A 219 -1.42 1.32 16.56
C SER A 219 -0.29 2.28 16.92
N PHE A 220 0.53 1.89 17.90
CA PHE A 220 1.69 2.63 18.36
C PHE A 220 2.96 1.85 17.99
N GLN A 221 3.82 2.47 17.18
CA GLN A 221 5.10 1.94 16.74
C GLN A 221 6.15 2.37 17.75
N VAL A 222 6.62 1.44 18.58
CA VAL A 222 7.48 1.72 19.73
C VAL A 222 8.92 1.35 19.39
N VAL A 223 9.86 2.28 19.63
CA VAL A 223 11.30 2.05 19.44
C VAL A 223 11.85 1.30 20.65
N PRO A 224 12.44 0.10 20.50
CA PRO A 224 12.88 -0.73 21.62
C PRO A 224 14.07 -0.19 22.42
N GLU A 225 15.08 0.37 21.78
CA GLU A 225 16.38 0.70 22.40
C GLU A 225 16.76 2.17 22.18
N ASP A 226 17.56 2.72 23.08
CA ASP A 226 18.32 3.98 22.95
C ASP A 226 17.51 5.30 22.85
N ARG A 227 16.18 5.25 22.82
CA ARG A 227 15.35 6.46 22.64
C ARG A 227 14.69 6.94 23.93
N TYR A 228 14.12 6.00 24.68
CA TYR A 228 13.42 6.18 25.96
C TYR A 228 13.22 4.84 26.63
N GLU A 229 12.88 4.84 27.90
CA GLU A 229 12.55 3.62 28.63
C GLU A 229 11.19 3.06 28.16
N VAL A 230 11.17 1.78 27.80
CA VAL A 230 9.97 1.03 27.43
C VAL A 230 9.66 0.01 28.52
N SER A 231 8.73 0.35 29.41
CA SER A 231 8.27 -0.56 30.46
C SER A 231 7.07 -1.39 30.02
N ASP A 232 6.92 -2.58 30.60
CA ASP A 232 5.74 -3.42 30.33
C ASP A 232 4.44 -2.68 30.72
N LYS A 233 4.46 -1.89 31.82
CA LYS A 233 3.32 -1.03 32.21
C LYS A 233 2.90 -0.04 31.12
N TYR A 234 3.88 0.56 30.41
CA TYR A 234 3.59 1.46 29.29
C TYR A 234 2.92 0.72 28.13
N LEU A 235 3.46 -0.42 27.73
CA LEU A 235 2.90 -1.23 26.64
C LEU A 235 1.50 -1.76 26.99
N ASP A 236 1.31 -2.18 28.24
CA ASP A 236 0.02 -2.66 28.73
C ASP A 236 -1.02 -1.54 28.78
N SER A 237 -0.62 -0.30 29.12
CA SER A 237 -1.54 0.85 29.09
C SER A 237 -2.12 1.10 27.68
N ILE A 238 -1.32 0.91 26.63
CA ILE A 238 -1.77 1.02 25.24
C ILE A 238 -2.77 -0.10 24.90
N ARG A 239 -2.42 -1.36 25.23
CA ARG A 239 -3.25 -2.54 24.93
C ARG A 239 -4.58 -2.55 25.68
N GLN A 240 -4.57 -2.20 26.97
CA GLN A 240 -5.79 -2.15 27.80
C GLN A 240 -6.81 -1.13 27.26
N ARG A 241 -6.34 -0.15 26.51
CA ARG A 241 -7.19 0.84 25.83
C ARG A 241 -7.64 0.39 24.44
N GLY A 242 -7.31 -0.83 23.99
CA GLY A 242 -7.71 -1.41 22.72
C GLY A 242 -6.85 -1.02 21.52
N PHE A 243 -5.69 -0.41 21.76
CA PHE A 243 -4.73 -0.06 20.70
C PHE A 243 -3.69 -1.16 20.50
N GLU A 244 -3.09 -1.22 19.30
CA GLU A 244 -1.99 -2.14 19.01
C GLU A 244 -0.63 -1.55 19.39
N VAL A 245 0.28 -2.43 19.79
CA VAL A 245 1.71 -2.13 19.97
C VAL A 245 2.48 -2.87 18.90
N ASN A 246 3.29 -2.16 18.13
CA ASN A 246 4.19 -2.71 17.12
C ASN A 246 5.63 -2.27 17.36
N VAL A 247 6.58 -2.92 16.69
CA VAL A 247 8.00 -2.60 16.79
C VAL A 247 8.39 -1.62 15.70
N GLN A 248 9.09 -0.53 16.12
CA GLN A 248 9.70 0.42 15.18
C GLN A 248 11.22 0.33 15.23
N ASP A 249 11.83 -0.27 14.19
CA ASP A 249 13.30 -0.46 14.11
C ASP A 249 13.85 -1.14 15.39
N LEU A 250 15.15 -1.00 15.66
CA LEU A 250 15.77 -1.38 16.92
C LEU A 250 15.99 -0.14 17.82
N ASN A 251 16.62 0.89 17.26
CA ASN A 251 17.02 2.10 18.00
C ASN A 251 16.83 3.40 17.22
N HIS A 252 16.19 3.34 16.07
CA HIS A 252 15.86 4.48 15.22
C HIS A 252 17.07 5.33 14.81
N ASP A 253 18.23 4.71 14.56
CA ASP A 253 19.43 5.43 14.13
C ASP A 253 19.52 5.66 12.61
N GLY A 254 18.60 5.07 11.83
CA GLY A 254 18.53 5.16 10.39
C GLY A 254 19.58 4.32 9.66
N ARG A 255 20.16 3.30 10.32
CA ARG A 255 21.25 2.48 9.77
C ARG A 255 20.85 1.02 9.53
N LEU A 256 19.64 0.63 9.87
CA LEU A 256 19.17 -0.76 9.79
C LEU A 256 19.47 -1.39 8.42
N TYR A 257 19.21 -0.66 7.34
CA TYR A 257 19.34 -1.15 5.97
C TYR A 257 20.66 -0.78 5.26
N ASN A 258 21.67 -0.25 5.99
CA ASN A 258 22.93 0.14 5.36
C ASN A 258 23.74 -1.03 4.84
N HIS A 259 23.78 -2.14 5.59
CA HIS A 259 24.56 -3.35 5.27
C HIS A 259 23.79 -4.61 5.64
N ARG A 260 23.85 -5.63 4.79
CA ARG A 260 23.11 -6.88 4.97
C ARG A 260 23.44 -7.60 6.28
N ASP A 261 24.71 -7.66 6.65
CA ASP A 261 25.15 -8.31 7.90
C ASP A 261 24.67 -7.56 9.15
N GLU A 262 24.64 -6.22 9.10
CA GLU A 262 24.12 -5.40 10.19
C GLU A 262 22.61 -5.61 10.33
N PHE A 263 21.89 -5.62 9.22
CA PHE A 263 20.46 -5.92 9.21
C PHE A 263 20.19 -7.30 9.84
N ALA A 264 20.89 -8.36 9.41
CA ALA A 264 20.68 -9.70 9.93
C ALA A 264 20.90 -9.77 11.45
N ARG A 265 21.97 -9.11 11.97
CA ARG A 265 22.24 -9.05 13.42
C ARG A 265 21.16 -8.30 14.19
N ARG A 266 20.67 -7.18 13.66
CA ARG A 266 19.61 -6.39 14.31
C ARG A 266 18.25 -7.09 14.21
N ALA A 267 17.96 -7.76 13.10
CA ALA A 267 16.72 -8.51 12.89
C ALA A 267 16.51 -9.57 14.01
N VAL A 268 17.55 -10.22 14.48
CA VAL A 268 17.46 -11.16 15.61
C VAL A 268 16.87 -10.48 16.84
N LYS A 269 17.41 -9.32 17.24
CA LYS A 269 16.93 -8.56 18.39
C LYS A 269 15.52 -7.97 18.15
N ILE A 270 15.26 -7.45 16.94
CA ILE A 270 13.96 -6.93 16.56
C ILE A 270 12.89 -8.02 16.69
N ASN A 271 13.18 -9.24 16.23
CA ASN A 271 12.30 -10.39 16.37
C ASN A 271 12.10 -10.81 17.83
N GLU A 272 13.14 -10.71 18.67
CA GLU A 272 13.02 -10.96 20.14
C GLU A 272 12.06 -9.95 20.79
N TYR A 273 12.17 -8.66 20.47
CA TYR A 273 11.21 -7.64 20.93
C TYR A 273 9.80 -7.91 20.40
N GLY A 274 9.66 -8.27 19.11
CA GLY A 274 8.38 -8.64 18.52
C GLY A 274 7.69 -9.75 19.31
N ARG A 275 8.40 -10.86 19.58
CA ARG A 275 7.89 -11.97 20.39
C ARG A 275 7.59 -11.57 21.83
N ARG A 276 8.51 -10.85 22.48
CA ARG A 276 8.34 -10.40 23.87
C ARG A 276 7.12 -9.50 24.02
N TRP A 277 6.89 -8.62 23.06
CA TRP A 277 5.77 -7.68 23.10
C TRP A 277 4.49 -8.24 22.48
N GLY A 278 4.52 -9.43 21.88
CA GLY A 278 3.39 -9.96 21.12
C GLY A 278 2.99 -9.05 19.95
N ALA A 279 3.96 -8.34 19.40
CA ALA A 279 3.77 -7.43 18.27
C ALA A 279 3.75 -8.22 16.95
N SER A 280 2.73 -7.97 16.12
CA SER A 280 2.60 -8.61 14.81
C SER A 280 3.10 -7.75 13.66
N GLY A 281 3.29 -6.45 13.89
CA GLY A 281 3.69 -5.47 12.88
C GLY A 281 5.07 -4.88 13.12
N PHE A 282 5.70 -4.50 12.01
CA PHE A 282 6.99 -3.82 11.98
C PHE A 282 6.87 -2.48 11.24
N ARG A 283 7.68 -1.51 11.64
CA ARG A 283 7.93 -0.24 10.96
C ARG A 283 9.40 0.08 11.02
N SER A 284 10.00 0.44 9.90
CA SER A 284 11.38 0.91 9.88
C SER A 284 11.50 2.37 10.28
N ALA A 285 12.68 2.75 10.78
CA ALA A 285 13.02 4.15 10.99
C ALA A 285 13.10 4.90 9.66
N ILE A 286 12.53 6.11 9.63
CA ILE A 286 12.66 7.02 8.48
C ILE A 286 12.07 6.42 7.19
N LEU A 287 11.25 5.40 7.28
CA LEU A 287 10.71 4.61 6.17
C LEU A 287 11.79 4.03 5.23
N TYR A 288 13.00 3.79 5.73
CA TYR A 288 14.02 3.04 4.99
C TYR A 288 13.62 1.57 4.90
N HIS A 289 13.74 0.97 3.73
CA HIS A 289 13.35 -0.41 3.53
C HIS A 289 14.17 -1.08 2.42
N ARG A 290 14.31 -2.41 2.54
CA ARG A 290 14.75 -3.33 1.48
C ARG A 290 13.88 -4.57 1.56
N GLN A 291 12.85 -4.60 0.75
CA GLN A 291 11.83 -5.64 0.79
C GLN A 291 12.43 -7.05 0.57
N GLU A 292 13.54 -7.15 -0.16
CA GLU A 292 14.27 -8.40 -0.37
C GLU A 292 14.84 -9.01 0.92
N TRP A 293 14.93 -8.22 2.00
CA TRP A 293 15.47 -8.68 3.29
C TRP A 293 14.39 -9.04 4.30
N TYR A 294 13.13 -8.88 3.96
CA TYR A 294 12.00 -9.12 4.87
C TYR A 294 11.90 -10.55 5.39
N SER A 295 12.52 -11.52 4.69
CA SER A 295 12.58 -12.91 5.15
C SER A 295 13.26 -13.12 6.50
N ASP A 296 14.08 -12.16 6.97
CA ASP A 296 14.76 -12.24 8.27
C ASP A 296 13.90 -11.65 9.40
N LEU A 297 12.82 -10.94 9.08
CA LEU A 297 11.89 -10.36 10.04
C LEU A 297 10.74 -11.33 10.32
N ASP A 298 10.48 -11.61 11.60
CA ASP A 298 9.46 -12.54 12.07
C ASP A 298 8.18 -11.76 12.47
N PHE A 299 7.62 -11.03 11.49
CA PHE A 299 6.40 -10.26 11.65
C PHE A 299 5.36 -10.67 10.61
N SER A 300 4.08 -10.46 10.93
CA SER A 300 2.98 -10.73 10.01
C SER A 300 2.91 -9.67 8.93
N TYR A 301 3.14 -8.41 9.28
CA TYR A 301 3.04 -7.29 8.36
C TYR A 301 4.12 -6.22 8.60
N ASP A 302 4.43 -5.49 7.53
CA ASP A 302 5.25 -4.28 7.53
C ASP A 302 4.42 -3.06 7.11
N MET A 303 4.88 -1.86 7.49
CA MET A 303 4.23 -0.60 7.19
C MET A 303 5.26 0.46 6.81
N SER A 304 6.31 0.08 6.08
CA SER A 304 7.45 0.96 5.83
C SER A 304 7.54 1.51 4.42
N VAL A 305 6.81 0.93 3.44
CA VAL A 305 6.95 1.30 2.03
C VAL A 305 5.92 2.35 1.62
N PRO A 306 6.33 3.58 1.25
CA PRO A 306 5.41 4.57 0.72
C PRO A 306 4.86 4.18 -0.66
N THR A 307 3.64 4.59 -0.98
CA THR A 307 3.15 4.49 -2.37
C THR A 307 3.91 5.41 -3.31
N SER A 308 4.37 6.57 -2.80
CA SER A 308 5.16 7.59 -3.50
C SER A 308 6.07 8.31 -2.52
N ALA A 309 7.39 8.20 -2.70
CA ALA A 309 8.40 8.65 -1.73
C ALA A 309 9.05 10.00 -2.10
N HIS A 310 8.30 10.94 -2.67
CA HIS A 310 8.82 12.25 -3.08
C HIS A 310 9.38 13.08 -1.91
N LEU A 311 8.77 12.96 -0.74
CA LEU A 311 9.14 13.71 0.46
C LEU A 311 9.90 12.84 1.47
N GLU A 312 10.32 11.64 1.06
CA GLU A 312 11.06 10.73 1.90
C GLU A 312 12.55 10.69 1.50
N PRO A 313 13.47 10.42 2.43
CA PRO A 313 14.89 10.33 2.12
C PRO A 313 15.26 9.21 1.15
N GLN A 314 14.61 8.05 1.26
CA GLN A 314 14.70 6.99 0.26
C GLN A 314 13.68 7.27 -0.83
N ARG A 315 14.15 7.45 -2.06
CA ARG A 315 13.30 7.72 -3.23
C ARG A 315 12.72 6.45 -3.79
N GLY A 316 11.54 6.54 -4.37
CA GLY A 316 10.82 5.41 -4.95
C GLY A 316 9.35 5.44 -4.58
N GLY A 317 8.82 4.28 -4.27
CA GLY A 317 7.44 4.03 -3.87
C GLY A 317 6.90 2.75 -4.52
N CYS A 318 6.05 2.01 -3.80
CA CYS A 318 5.51 0.73 -4.27
C CYS A 318 4.38 0.86 -5.31
N CYS A 319 3.99 2.07 -5.66
CA CYS A 319 3.04 2.39 -6.74
C CYS A 319 1.66 1.70 -6.59
N THR A 320 1.24 1.37 -5.35
CA THR A 320 -0.08 0.79 -5.06
C THR A 320 -0.65 1.32 -3.75
N VAL A 321 -1.96 1.43 -3.71
CA VAL A 321 -2.73 1.76 -2.49
C VAL A 321 -3.37 0.52 -1.85
N MET A 322 -3.08 -0.67 -2.37
CA MET A 322 -3.60 -1.93 -1.85
C MET A 322 -2.51 -2.71 -1.11
N PRO A 323 -2.83 -3.45 -0.04
CA PRO A 323 -1.89 -4.35 0.59
C PRO A 323 -1.38 -5.43 -0.39
N TYR A 324 -0.12 -5.84 -0.25
CA TYR A 324 0.46 -6.89 -1.07
C TYR A 324 1.45 -7.75 -0.29
N PHE A 325 1.64 -9.00 -0.71
CA PHE A 325 2.57 -9.90 -0.05
C PHE A 325 3.99 -9.75 -0.59
N VAL A 326 4.95 -9.76 0.33
CA VAL A 326 6.38 -9.92 0.07
C VAL A 326 6.83 -11.19 0.80
N GLY A 327 6.85 -12.30 0.09
CA GLY A 327 6.99 -13.61 0.70
C GLY A 327 5.85 -13.91 1.69
N LYS A 328 6.17 -14.05 2.99
CA LYS A 328 5.18 -14.30 4.05
C LYS A 328 4.65 -13.01 4.69
N MET A 329 5.35 -11.90 4.55
CA MET A 329 5.01 -10.62 5.14
C MET A 329 3.99 -9.90 4.26
N LEU A 330 2.98 -9.29 4.88
CA LEU A 330 2.05 -8.41 4.20
C LEU A 330 2.56 -6.97 4.31
N GLU A 331 2.82 -6.31 3.18
CA GLU A 331 3.08 -4.87 3.17
C GLU A 331 1.74 -4.12 3.21
N LEU A 332 1.61 -3.22 4.17
CA LEU A 332 0.54 -2.23 4.27
C LEU A 332 1.11 -0.87 3.85
N PRO A 333 0.96 -0.45 2.59
CA PRO A 333 1.64 0.74 2.08
C PRO A 333 1.33 2.00 2.88
N VAL A 334 2.33 2.88 3.03
CA VAL A 334 2.12 4.24 3.53
C VAL A 334 1.57 5.08 2.37
N THR A 335 0.28 5.41 2.43
CA THR A 335 -0.44 5.99 1.30
C THR A 335 -0.73 7.47 1.45
N THR A 336 -0.49 8.05 2.63
CA THR A 336 -0.65 9.49 2.88
C THR A 336 0.63 10.12 3.35
N THR A 337 0.78 11.42 3.09
CA THR A 337 1.92 12.20 3.58
C THR A 337 1.92 12.22 5.11
N GLN A 338 3.04 11.81 5.72
CA GLN A 338 3.20 11.84 7.17
C GLN A 338 3.22 13.28 7.72
N ASP A 339 2.80 13.45 8.95
CA ASP A 339 2.73 14.75 9.63
C ASP A 339 4.10 15.47 9.68
N TYR A 340 5.21 14.72 9.83
CA TYR A 340 6.57 15.29 9.76
C TYR A 340 6.81 16.01 8.44
N SER A 341 6.52 15.38 7.32
CA SER A 341 6.71 15.96 5.99
C SER A 341 5.76 17.12 5.74
N LEU A 342 4.50 17.00 6.19
CA LEU A 342 3.50 18.06 6.11
C LEU A 342 3.94 19.31 6.87
N PHE A 343 4.37 19.17 8.14
CA PHE A 343 4.72 20.31 8.99
C PHE A 343 6.13 20.88 8.73
N ASN A 344 7.12 20.03 8.46
CA ASN A 344 8.51 20.45 8.38
C ASN A 344 9.02 20.74 6.96
N TYR A 345 8.54 20.01 5.94
CA TYR A 345 8.95 20.22 4.55
C TYR A 345 7.96 21.13 3.82
N LEU A 346 6.69 20.77 3.79
CA LEU A 346 5.65 21.53 3.10
C LEU A 346 5.19 22.76 3.88
N ARG A 347 5.42 22.79 5.21
CA ARG A 347 4.93 23.84 6.13
C ARG A 347 3.43 24.09 5.98
N SER A 348 2.70 23.03 5.67
CA SER A 348 1.24 23.04 5.55
C SER A 348 0.60 22.71 6.89
N PHE A 349 -0.41 23.50 7.26
CA PHE A 349 -1.19 23.32 8.48
C PHE A 349 -2.69 23.35 8.15
N SER A 350 -3.04 22.80 7.00
CA SER A 350 -4.43 22.58 6.56
C SER A 350 -4.65 21.11 6.20
N LEU A 351 -5.91 20.70 6.08
CA LEU A 351 -6.28 19.35 5.63
C LEU A 351 -6.19 19.16 4.10
N ASP A 352 -5.86 20.19 3.34
CA ASP A 352 -6.02 20.19 1.88
C ASP A 352 -5.28 19.02 1.21
N LEU A 353 -4.01 18.76 1.63
CA LEU A 353 -3.24 17.66 1.08
C LEU A 353 -3.85 16.30 1.49
N TRP A 354 -4.12 16.10 2.77
CA TRP A 354 -4.74 14.87 3.25
C TRP A 354 -6.11 14.62 2.63
N ASN A 355 -6.95 15.66 2.43
CA ASN A 355 -8.22 15.51 1.71
C ASN A 355 -8.01 15.07 0.27
N ARG A 356 -7.04 15.64 -0.44
CA ARG A 356 -6.70 15.24 -1.81
C ARG A 356 -6.21 13.78 -1.86
N GLU A 357 -5.37 13.36 -0.93
CA GLU A 357 -4.89 11.97 -0.82
C GLU A 357 -6.06 11.01 -0.52
N ILE A 358 -6.92 11.35 0.44
CA ILE A 358 -8.14 10.61 0.77
C ILE A 358 -9.00 10.41 -0.48
N ASP A 359 -9.26 11.46 -1.25
CA ASP A 359 -10.10 11.40 -2.45
C ASP A 359 -9.48 10.49 -3.53
N LEU A 360 -8.16 10.57 -3.75
CA LEU A 360 -7.44 9.70 -4.70
C LEU A 360 -7.49 8.22 -4.27
N ILE A 361 -7.31 7.96 -2.98
CA ILE A 361 -7.33 6.59 -2.44
C ILE A 361 -8.75 6.02 -2.46
N LEU A 362 -9.77 6.82 -2.13
CA LEU A 362 -11.17 6.41 -2.23
C LEU A 362 -11.56 5.99 -3.65
N GLN A 363 -11.11 6.70 -4.67
CA GLN A 363 -11.35 6.34 -6.07
C GLN A 363 -10.76 4.98 -6.44
N GLN A 364 -9.74 4.56 -5.71
CA GLN A 364 -9.10 3.25 -5.88
C GLN A 364 -9.60 2.19 -4.89
N ASN A 365 -10.58 2.48 -4.04
CA ASN A 365 -11.02 1.59 -2.96
C ASN A 365 -9.83 1.10 -2.10
N GLY A 366 -8.83 1.95 -1.89
CA GLY A 366 -7.54 1.60 -1.33
C GLY A 366 -7.49 1.68 0.19
N LEU A 367 -6.30 1.41 0.73
CA LEU A 367 -5.94 1.61 2.14
C LEU A 367 -5.49 3.05 2.36
N MET A 368 -6.12 3.77 3.28
CA MET A 368 -5.66 5.05 3.80
C MET A 368 -4.79 4.80 5.03
N SER A 369 -3.48 4.91 4.90
CA SER A 369 -2.52 4.70 5.97
C SER A 369 -1.90 6.01 6.41
N PHE A 370 -2.16 6.42 7.66
CA PHE A 370 -1.67 7.67 8.24
C PHE A 370 -0.55 7.42 9.24
N ILE A 371 0.47 8.28 9.21
CA ILE A 371 1.53 8.34 10.23
C ILE A 371 1.43 9.68 10.94
N VAL A 372 1.20 9.64 12.24
CA VAL A 372 1.12 10.82 13.11
C VAL A 372 1.97 10.60 14.35
N HIS A 373 2.98 11.45 14.56
CA HIS A 373 3.88 11.36 15.70
C HIS A 373 3.29 12.08 16.92
N PRO A 374 3.22 11.44 18.09
CA PRO A 374 2.64 12.06 19.28
C PRO A 374 3.30 13.39 19.67
N ASP A 375 4.62 13.51 19.56
CA ASP A 375 5.35 14.74 19.92
C ASP A 375 5.15 15.89 18.92
N TYR A 376 4.78 15.62 17.67
CA TYR A 376 4.55 16.67 16.67
C TYR A 376 3.17 17.33 16.80
N ILE A 377 2.21 16.64 17.41
CA ILE A 377 0.86 17.16 17.64
C ILE A 377 0.64 17.71 19.06
N LYS A 378 1.71 17.93 19.84
CA LYS A 378 1.61 18.55 21.18
C LYS A 378 1.22 20.03 21.16
N LYS A 379 1.57 20.74 20.09
CA LYS A 379 1.23 22.17 19.95
C LYS A 379 -0.23 22.31 19.54
N GLU A 380 -0.86 23.36 20.02
CA GLU A 380 -2.30 23.60 19.86
C GLU A 380 -2.75 23.60 18.38
N ARG A 381 -1.97 24.21 17.47
CA ARG A 381 -2.31 24.28 16.04
C ARG A 381 -2.28 22.89 15.39
N GLU A 382 -1.21 22.13 15.60
CA GLU A 382 -1.01 20.78 15.08
C GLU A 382 -2.01 19.79 15.71
N ASN A 383 -2.31 19.98 17.00
CA ASN A 383 -3.35 19.17 17.68
C ASN A 383 -4.75 19.44 17.10
N ARG A 384 -5.12 20.70 16.86
CA ARG A 384 -6.39 21.02 16.21
C ARG A 384 -6.47 20.42 14.81
N LEU A 385 -5.39 20.45 14.03
CA LEU A 385 -5.37 19.84 12.71
C LEU A 385 -5.59 18.32 12.79
N TYR A 386 -4.95 17.64 13.75
CA TYR A 386 -5.16 16.22 13.97
C TYR A 386 -6.62 15.90 14.35
N GLN A 387 -7.22 16.68 15.24
CA GLN A 387 -8.65 16.52 15.56
C GLN A 387 -9.56 16.74 14.35
N GLN A 388 -9.25 17.69 13.48
CA GLN A 388 -9.98 17.91 12.22
C GLN A 388 -9.85 16.71 11.27
N LEU A 389 -8.66 16.09 11.19
CA LEU A 389 -8.46 14.86 10.42
C LEU A 389 -9.33 13.72 10.97
N LEU A 390 -9.30 13.49 12.29
CA LEU A 390 -10.13 12.47 12.93
C LEU A 390 -11.63 12.70 12.68
N ALA A 391 -12.11 13.95 12.82
CA ALA A 391 -13.50 14.32 12.53
C ALA A 391 -13.87 14.05 11.07
N ARG A 392 -12.98 14.38 10.13
CA ARG A 392 -13.18 14.11 8.70
C ARG A 392 -13.26 12.61 8.40
N LEU A 393 -12.42 11.79 8.99
CA LEU A 393 -12.44 10.33 8.80
C LEU A 393 -13.72 9.70 9.38
N VAL A 394 -14.20 10.19 10.53
CA VAL A 394 -15.49 9.75 11.11
C VAL A 394 -16.65 10.14 10.21
N GLN A 395 -16.69 11.37 9.69
CA GLN A 395 -17.69 11.80 8.72
C GLN A 395 -17.70 10.88 7.48
N LEU A 396 -16.52 10.59 6.92
CA LEU A 396 -16.41 9.71 5.76
C LEU A 396 -16.78 8.26 6.06
N ARG A 397 -16.55 7.76 7.29
CA ARG A 397 -17.03 6.46 7.72
C ARG A 397 -18.55 6.34 7.55
N GLU A 398 -19.29 7.38 7.93
CA GLU A 398 -20.75 7.41 7.83
C GLU A 398 -21.23 7.64 6.41
N GLU A 399 -20.59 8.56 5.67
CA GLU A 399 -21.00 8.93 4.31
C GLU A 399 -20.61 7.89 3.24
N LYS A 400 -19.46 7.22 3.40
CA LYS A 400 -18.82 6.37 2.39
C LYS A 400 -18.61 4.92 2.85
N ASN A 401 -19.05 4.56 4.04
CA ASN A 401 -18.80 3.24 4.62
C ASN A 401 -17.31 2.91 4.67
N LEU A 402 -16.49 3.71 5.39
CA LEU A 402 -15.09 3.38 5.63
C LEU A 402 -14.93 2.38 6.77
N TRP A 403 -14.00 1.45 6.60
CA TRP A 403 -13.59 0.55 7.66
C TRP A 403 -12.40 1.13 8.45
N LEU A 404 -12.66 1.66 9.65
CA LEU A 404 -11.60 2.12 10.57
C LEU A 404 -11.06 0.90 11.31
N ALA A 405 -9.80 0.56 11.07
CA ALA A 405 -9.21 -0.68 11.57
C ALA A 405 -7.76 -0.48 12.03
N THR A 406 -7.32 -1.33 12.96
CA THR A 406 -5.91 -1.43 13.29
C THR A 406 -5.16 -2.15 12.16
N PRO A 407 -3.83 -1.94 12.03
CA PRO A 407 -3.03 -2.66 11.02
C PRO A 407 -3.17 -4.19 11.12
N GLY A 408 -3.19 -4.74 12.32
CA GLY A 408 -3.36 -6.18 12.54
C GLY A 408 -4.76 -6.70 12.18
N GLN A 409 -5.80 -5.86 12.25
CA GLN A 409 -7.13 -6.22 11.73
C GLN A 409 -7.11 -6.27 10.20
N ILE A 410 -6.41 -5.33 9.56
CA ILE A 410 -6.25 -5.29 8.09
C ILE A 410 -5.43 -6.50 7.62
N ASP A 411 -4.34 -6.83 8.30
CA ASP A 411 -3.51 -8.00 7.99
C ASP A 411 -4.33 -9.29 8.07
N ARG A 412 -5.07 -9.51 9.17
CA ARG A 412 -5.93 -10.69 9.31
C ARG A 412 -6.96 -10.79 8.19
N TRP A 413 -7.67 -9.68 7.91
CA TRP A 413 -8.66 -9.66 6.84
C TRP A 413 -8.04 -9.96 5.48
N TRP A 414 -6.91 -9.34 5.14
CA TRP A 414 -6.29 -9.55 3.84
C TRP A 414 -5.80 -10.98 3.65
N ARG A 415 -5.27 -11.59 4.71
CA ARG A 415 -4.89 -13.03 4.73
C ARG A 415 -6.09 -13.96 4.61
N GLN A 416 -7.19 -13.67 5.29
CA GLN A 416 -8.44 -14.45 5.13
C GLN A 416 -8.96 -14.29 3.70
N ARG A 417 -9.11 -13.06 3.22
CA ARG A 417 -9.58 -12.77 1.85
C ARG A 417 -8.70 -13.46 0.79
N SER A 418 -7.38 -13.47 0.95
CA SER A 418 -6.45 -14.13 0.00
C SER A 418 -6.67 -15.63 -0.13
N LYS A 419 -7.32 -16.28 0.83
CA LYS A 419 -7.66 -17.71 0.84
C LYS A 419 -9.09 -18.00 0.44
N MET A 420 -9.95 -16.99 0.39
CA MET A 420 -11.35 -17.16 -0.01
C MET A 420 -11.45 -17.50 -1.49
N THR A 421 -12.50 -18.24 -1.84
CA THR A 421 -12.84 -18.62 -3.22
C THR A 421 -14.28 -18.30 -3.54
N LEU A 422 -14.55 -17.93 -4.81
CA LEU A 422 -15.89 -17.80 -5.35
C LEU A 422 -16.33 -19.14 -5.97
N VAL A 423 -17.41 -19.68 -5.46
CA VAL A 423 -18.01 -20.93 -5.94
C VAL A 423 -19.36 -20.64 -6.59
N LYS A 424 -19.59 -21.25 -7.76
CA LYS A 424 -20.88 -21.13 -8.45
C LYS A 424 -21.95 -21.92 -7.69
N ASP A 425 -23.10 -21.29 -7.40
CA ASP A 425 -24.21 -21.88 -6.69
C ASP A 425 -25.51 -21.63 -7.50
N GLY A 426 -25.90 -22.57 -8.32
CA GLY A 426 -26.97 -22.37 -9.31
C GLY A 426 -26.62 -21.22 -10.27
N ASP A 427 -27.47 -20.20 -10.33
CA ASP A 427 -27.22 -18.98 -11.11
C ASP A 427 -26.41 -17.92 -10.34
N ASP A 428 -26.30 -18.05 -9.02
CA ASP A 428 -25.61 -17.14 -8.13
C ASP A 428 -24.17 -17.56 -7.82
N TRP A 429 -23.51 -16.78 -6.97
CA TRP A 429 -22.17 -17.01 -6.46
C TRP A 429 -22.18 -17.04 -4.93
N ARG A 430 -21.32 -17.87 -4.36
CA ARG A 430 -21.10 -17.97 -2.91
C ARG A 430 -19.61 -17.84 -2.62
N ILE A 431 -19.27 -17.18 -1.51
CA ILE A 431 -17.89 -17.07 -1.01
C ILE A 431 -17.64 -18.18 0.00
N GLU A 432 -16.57 -18.95 -0.19
CA GLU A 432 -16.11 -19.96 0.75
C GLU A 432 -14.75 -19.58 1.33
N GLY A 433 -14.53 -19.87 2.60
CA GLY A 433 -13.30 -19.62 3.35
C GLY A 433 -13.57 -19.02 4.72
N GLU A 434 -12.56 -18.98 5.55
CA GLU A 434 -12.61 -18.36 6.88
C GLU A 434 -12.90 -16.86 6.76
N GLY A 435 -13.88 -16.33 7.52
CA GLY A 435 -14.28 -14.92 7.51
C GLY A 435 -15.19 -14.54 6.33
N SER A 436 -15.70 -15.54 5.56
CA SER A 436 -16.57 -15.30 4.38
C SER A 436 -17.88 -14.59 4.73
N GLU A 437 -18.35 -14.70 5.97
CA GLU A 437 -19.55 -14.00 6.48
C GLU A 437 -19.43 -12.49 6.41
N ARG A 438 -18.21 -11.98 6.47
CA ARG A 438 -17.88 -10.54 6.35
C ARG A 438 -17.58 -10.14 4.91
N ALA A 439 -17.30 -11.08 4.04
CA ALA A 439 -17.01 -10.80 2.64
C ALA A 439 -18.27 -10.43 1.85
N ARG A 440 -18.09 -9.70 0.76
CA ARG A 440 -19.18 -9.37 -0.17
C ARG A 440 -18.76 -9.71 -1.59
N ILE A 441 -19.70 -10.20 -2.36
CA ILE A 441 -19.51 -10.38 -3.79
C ILE A 441 -19.68 -9.02 -4.45
N ALA A 442 -18.79 -8.72 -5.36
CA ALA A 442 -18.87 -7.54 -6.20
C ALA A 442 -18.77 -7.93 -7.66
N TYR A 443 -19.22 -7.04 -8.52
CA TYR A 443 -19.18 -7.23 -9.97
C TYR A 443 -18.37 -6.10 -10.59
N ALA A 444 -17.39 -6.49 -11.40
CA ALA A 444 -16.66 -5.58 -12.26
C ALA A 444 -17.36 -5.51 -13.62
N ALA A 445 -17.66 -4.31 -14.09
CA ALA A 445 -18.28 -4.06 -15.39
C ALA A 445 -17.62 -2.88 -16.08
N GLU A 446 -17.64 -2.87 -17.41
CA GLU A 446 -17.23 -1.72 -18.17
C GLU A 446 -18.43 -0.82 -18.51
N LYS A 447 -18.31 0.47 -18.20
CA LYS A 447 -19.32 1.44 -18.55
C LYS A 447 -18.63 2.75 -19.01
N ASN A 448 -19.00 3.21 -20.20
CA ASN A 448 -18.47 4.46 -20.80
C ASN A 448 -16.93 4.54 -20.84
N GLY A 449 -16.27 3.42 -21.14
CA GLY A 449 -14.80 3.37 -21.22
C GLY A 449 -14.08 3.30 -19.89
N SER A 450 -14.80 3.08 -18.78
CA SER A 450 -14.24 2.94 -17.43
C SER A 450 -14.68 1.64 -16.77
N LEU A 451 -13.79 1.06 -15.98
CA LEU A 451 -14.12 -0.07 -15.11
C LEU A 451 -14.86 0.45 -13.89
N ILE A 452 -16.04 -0.09 -13.63
CA ILE A 452 -16.86 0.22 -12.45
C ILE A 452 -17.06 -1.05 -11.62
N PHE A 453 -17.20 -0.85 -10.30
CA PHE A 453 -17.48 -1.92 -9.37
C PHE A 453 -18.83 -1.69 -8.68
N THR A 454 -19.60 -2.78 -8.53
CA THR A 454 -20.87 -2.77 -7.77
C THR A 454 -20.82 -3.91 -6.77
N ALA A 455 -20.76 -3.59 -5.48
CA ALA A 455 -20.84 -4.57 -4.41
C ALA A 455 -22.30 -4.90 -4.08
N GLN A 456 -22.61 -6.17 -3.81
CA GLN A 456 -23.93 -6.57 -3.31
C GLN A 456 -24.14 -5.99 -1.91
N SER A 457 -25.29 -5.34 -1.68
CA SER A 457 -25.67 -4.88 -0.35
C SER A 457 -26.13 -6.07 0.51
N ALA A 458 -25.88 -6.02 1.82
CA ALA A 458 -26.32 -7.04 2.77
C ALA A 458 -27.87 -7.21 2.85
N ALA A 459 -28.64 -6.27 2.29
CA ALA A 459 -30.11 -6.24 2.38
C ALA A 459 -30.84 -7.15 1.38
N ALA A 460 -30.16 -7.89 0.51
CA ALA A 460 -30.80 -8.76 -0.48
C ALA A 460 -30.91 -10.25 -0.05
N ALA A 461 -30.44 -10.60 1.16
CA ALA A 461 -30.42 -11.99 1.62
C ALA A 461 -31.57 -12.39 2.56
N ASP A 462 -32.40 -11.47 3.03
CA ASP A 462 -33.53 -11.76 3.95
C ASP A 462 -34.82 -11.09 3.48
N VAL A 463 -35.47 -11.65 2.43
CA VAL A 463 -36.92 -11.54 2.26
C VAL A 463 -37.46 -12.97 2.31
N PRO A 464 -38.11 -13.40 3.40
CA PRO A 464 -38.84 -14.65 3.41
C PRO A 464 -39.98 -14.54 2.37
N HIS A 465 -40.02 -15.44 1.39
CA HIS A 465 -41.22 -15.63 0.59
C HIS A 465 -42.31 -16.14 1.53
N GLU A 466 -43.23 -15.28 1.95
CA GLU A 466 -44.49 -15.73 2.54
C GLU A 466 -45.30 -16.46 1.47
N PHE A 467 -45.44 -17.74 1.70
CA PHE A 467 -46.39 -18.61 1.00
C PHE A 467 -47.79 -18.26 1.50
N HIS A 468 -48.62 -17.67 0.65
CA HIS A 468 -50.07 -17.65 0.85
C HIS A 468 -50.67 -18.86 0.15
N PRO A 469 -51.26 -19.85 0.88
CA PRO A 469 -52.13 -20.83 0.27
C PRO A 469 -53.52 -20.23 0.02
N SER A 470 -53.98 -20.32 -1.21
CA SER A 470 -55.39 -20.13 -1.58
C SER A 470 -56.20 -21.33 -1.27
#